data_20a5d512ced82b24cdc6e29d55028f15
#
_entry.id   20a5d512ced82b24cdc6e29d55028f15
#
_cell.length_a   1.000
_cell.length_b   1.000
_cell.length_c   1.000
_cell.angle_alpha   90.00
_cell.angle_beta   90.00
_cell.angle_gamma   90.00
#
_symmetry.space_group_name_H-M   'P 1'
#
loop_
_entity.id
_entity.type
_entity.pdbx_description
1 polymer ?
#
loop_
_entity_poly.entity_id
_entity_poly.type
_entity_poly.pdbx_seq_one_letter_code
_entity_poly.pdbx_strand_id
1 'polypeptide(L)'
;MPNWCFNKIRITGNKTDIYQIKDLLRDHKSKVFSLTRVIHVPESDPNQTRIDKWGTKWDTSDDRIVLENKEEIEYIFDTAWSPPIPVIEALRKQFPKLYISAFFDEPAMEEAG
;
A
#
# COMPACT_ATOMS: atom_id res chain seq x y z
N MET A 1 -5.24 -20.64 5.72
CA MET A 1 -4.27 -19.54 5.68
C MET A 1 -4.43 -18.78 4.38
N PRO A 2 -4.37 -17.46 4.42
CA PRO A 2 -4.42 -16.70 3.17
C PRO A 2 -3.11 -16.85 2.41
N ASN A 3 -3.20 -16.76 1.10
CA ASN A 3 -2.02 -16.56 0.29
C ASN A 3 -1.62 -15.10 0.45
N TRP A 4 -0.35 -14.85 0.64
CA TRP A 4 0.16 -13.49 0.79
C TRP A 4 0.66 -12.97 -0.54
N CYS A 5 0.23 -11.78 -0.89
CA CYS A 5 0.72 -11.05 -2.04
C CYS A 5 1.87 -10.15 -1.57
N PHE A 6 3.05 -10.31 -2.15
CA PHE A 6 4.18 -9.43 -1.85
C PHE A 6 4.04 -8.15 -2.67
N ASN A 7 4.25 -7.01 -2.02
CA ASN A 7 4.15 -5.69 -2.66
C ASN A 7 5.44 -4.90 -2.43
N LYS A 8 5.90 -4.24 -3.49
CA LYS A 8 6.99 -3.29 -3.42
C LYS A 8 6.51 -2.00 -4.08
N ILE A 9 6.49 -0.92 -3.32
CA ILE A 9 6.03 0.39 -3.79
C ILE A 9 7.20 1.36 -3.72
N ARG A 10 7.60 1.89 -4.88
CA ARG A 10 8.67 2.87 -4.96
C ARG A 10 8.10 4.21 -5.38
N ILE A 11 8.45 5.24 -4.62
CA ILE A 11 7.90 6.59 -4.79
C ILE A 11 9.07 7.56 -4.94
N THR A 12 9.08 8.32 -6.04
CA THR A 12 10.13 9.31 -6.30
C THR A 12 9.51 10.65 -6.64
N GLY A 13 10.21 11.72 -6.31
CA GLY A 13 9.77 13.07 -6.62
C GLY A 13 10.37 14.11 -5.69
N ASN A 14 9.70 15.27 -5.57
CA ASN A 14 10.20 16.35 -4.75
C ASN A 14 10.09 16.05 -3.27
N LYS A 15 10.98 16.62 -2.48
CA LYS A 15 11.09 16.33 -1.04
C LYS A 15 9.83 16.67 -0.25
N THR A 16 9.11 17.70 -0.65
CA THR A 16 7.89 18.12 0.07
C THR A 16 6.80 17.07 -0.07
N ASP A 17 6.56 16.59 -1.28
CA ASP A 17 5.54 15.57 -1.53
C ASP A 17 5.96 14.22 -0.95
N ILE A 18 7.24 13.88 -1.00
CA ILE A 18 7.76 12.65 -0.36
C ILE A 18 7.48 12.68 1.15
N TYR A 19 7.76 13.82 1.80
CA TYR A 19 7.47 13.98 3.22
C TYR A 19 5.98 13.80 3.52
N GLN A 20 5.13 14.43 2.69
CA GLN A 20 3.69 14.38 2.89
C GLN A 20 3.11 12.98 2.71
N ILE A 21 3.55 12.25 1.67
CA ILE A 21 3.04 10.91 1.44
C ILE A 21 3.52 9.95 2.53
N LYS A 22 4.76 10.10 2.98
CA LYS A 22 5.30 9.31 4.06
C LYS A 22 4.50 9.51 5.35
N ASP A 23 4.18 10.77 5.67
CA ASP A 23 3.40 11.09 6.85
C ASP A 23 1.96 10.56 6.75
N LEU A 24 1.38 10.66 5.57
CA LEU A 24 0.04 10.11 5.33
C LEU A 24 -0.01 8.60 5.55
N LEU A 25 0.96 7.88 5.03
CA LEU A 25 0.97 6.41 5.05
C LEU A 25 1.24 5.83 6.44
N ARG A 26 1.91 6.58 7.30
CA ARG A 26 2.27 6.10 8.63
C ARG A 26 1.12 6.27 9.61
N ASP A 27 0.73 5.19 10.29
CA ASP A 27 -0.22 5.32 11.38
C ASP A 27 0.56 5.53 12.71
N HIS A 28 -0.19 5.90 13.77
CA HIS A 28 0.42 6.24 15.04
C HIS A 28 0.79 5.02 15.89
N LYS A 29 0.44 3.82 15.45
CA LYS A 29 0.68 2.60 16.24
C LYS A 29 1.95 1.90 15.82
N SER A 30 1.98 1.32 14.62
CA SER A 30 3.14 0.54 14.21
C SER A 30 3.34 0.44 12.72
N LYS A 31 2.36 0.85 11.91
CA LYS A 31 2.46 0.68 10.45
C LYS A 31 3.16 1.84 9.80
N VAL A 32 4.01 1.55 8.80
CA VAL A 32 4.61 2.56 7.95
C VAL A 32 3.81 2.75 6.67
N PHE A 33 3.03 1.74 6.27
CA PHE A 33 2.16 1.81 5.09
C PHE A 33 0.78 1.28 5.46
N SER A 34 -0.11 2.16 5.88
CA SER A 34 -1.45 1.79 6.33
C SER A 34 -2.49 2.11 5.26
N LEU A 35 -3.23 1.10 4.83
CA LEU A 35 -4.31 1.27 3.86
C LEU A 35 -5.45 2.13 4.43
N THR A 36 -5.72 1.99 5.72
CA THR A 36 -6.74 2.79 6.43
C THR A 36 -6.44 4.28 6.36
N ARG A 37 -5.18 4.67 6.34
CA ARG A 37 -4.80 6.08 6.26
C ARG A 37 -5.09 6.68 4.90
N VAL A 38 -5.14 5.88 3.86
CA VAL A 38 -5.43 6.33 2.50
C VAL A 38 -6.94 6.27 2.23
N ILE A 39 -7.56 5.12 2.51
CA ILE A 39 -8.99 4.91 2.35
C ILE A 39 -9.50 4.27 3.64
N HIS A 40 -10.21 5.06 4.46
CA HIS A 40 -10.71 4.56 5.73
C HIS A 40 -11.86 3.59 5.52
N VAL A 41 -11.75 2.38 6.09
CA VAL A 41 -12.82 1.40 6.13
C VAL A 41 -13.02 1.01 7.59
N PRO A 42 -14.19 1.29 8.18
CA PRO A 42 -14.47 0.93 9.57
C PRO A 42 -14.36 -0.58 9.80
N GLU A 43 -13.88 -0.97 10.98
CA GLU A 43 -13.75 -2.38 11.33
C GLU A 43 -15.10 -3.09 11.36
N SER A 44 -16.18 -2.35 11.63
CA SER A 44 -17.53 -2.89 11.66
C SER A 44 -18.07 -3.25 10.28
N ASP A 45 -17.44 -2.75 9.20
CA ASP A 45 -17.89 -3.03 7.85
C ASP A 45 -17.53 -4.47 7.46
N PRO A 46 -18.33 -5.10 6.56
CA PRO A 46 -18.01 -6.45 6.06
C PRO A 46 -16.67 -6.49 5.33
N ASN A 47 -16.05 -7.66 5.31
CA ASN A 47 -14.79 -7.86 4.58
C ASN A 47 -14.90 -7.48 3.10
N GLN A 48 -16.09 -7.65 2.50
CA GLN A 48 -16.31 -7.28 1.11
C GLN A 48 -16.06 -5.79 0.86
N THR A 49 -16.38 -4.93 1.85
CA THR A 49 -16.12 -3.50 1.74
C THR A 49 -14.62 -3.22 1.62
N ARG A 50 -13.80 -3.94 2.39
CA ARG A 50 -12.34 -3.80 2.31
C ARG A 50 -11.83 -4.23 0.93
N ILE A 51 -12.34 -5.33 0.41
CA ILE A 51 -11.97 -5.83 -0.92
C ILE A 51 -12.33 -4.80 -1.99
N ASP A 52 -13.51 -4.19 -1.90
CA ASP A 52 -13.96 -3.18 -2.86
C ASP A 52 -13.15 -1.88 -2.78
N LYS A 53 -12.81 -1.44 -1.56
CA LYS A 53 -12.14 -0.16 -1.34
C LYS A 53 -10.63 -0.24 -1.42
N TRP A 54 -10.04 -1.31 -0.89
CA TRP A 54 -8.59 -1.49 -0.84
C TRP A 54 -8.06 -2.43 -1.93
N GLY A 55 -8.90 -3.32 -2.45
CA GLY A 55 -8.48 -4.39 -3.35
C GLY A 55 -7.94 -5.60 -2.61
N THR A 56 -7.94 -5.59 -1.29
CA THR A 56 -7.46 -6.69 -0.45
C THR A 56 -8.29 -6.78 0.83
N LYS A 57 -8.27 -7.95 1.45
CA LYS A 57 -9.15 -8.27 2.57
C LYS A 57 -8.74 -7.59 3.88
N TRP A 58 -7.44 -7.41 4.11
CA TRP A 58 -6.91 -6.84 5.35
C TRP A 58 -5.92 -5.73 5.05
N ASP A 59 -5.62 -4.91 6.06
CA ASP A 59 -4.55 -3.93 5.95
C ASP A 59 -3.19 -4.65 5.80
N THR A 60 -2.15 -3.90 5.50
CA THR A 60 -0.83 -4.46 5.23
C THR A 60 -0.29 -5.26 6.40
N SER A 61 0.55 -6.25 6.10
CA SER A 61 1.27 -7.04 7.08
C SER A 61 2.76 -6.97 6.78
N ASP A 62 3.57 -7.01 7.81
CA ASP A 62 5.03 -7.01 7.69
C ASP A 62 5.55 -5.84 6.85
N ASP A 63 4.94 -4.67 7.04
CA ASP A 63 5.27 -3.48 6.28
C ASP A 63 6.52 -2.78 6.82
N ARG A 64 7.39 -2.38 5.90
CA ARG A 64 8.63 -1.71 6.26
C ARG A 64 9.15 -0.85 5.12
N ILE A 65 10.01 0.10 5.48
CA ILE A 65 10.71 0.96 4.54
C ILE A 65 12.07 0.34 4.28
N VAL A 66 12.38 0.09 3.01
CA VAL A 66 13.67 -0.52 2.62
C VAL A 66 14.63 0.46 1.97
N LEU A 67 14.12 1.63 1.58
CA LEU A 67 14.94 2.72 1.04
C LEU A 67 14.28 4.03 1.40
N GLU A 68 15.06 4.99 1.87
CA GLU A 68 14.51 6.30 2.24
C GLU A 68 15.57 7.39 2.09
N ASN A 69 15.25 8.40 1.28
CA ASN A 69 16.00 9.65 1.23
C ASN A 69 15.02 10.79 0.92
N LYS A 70 15.51 12.00 0.72
CA LYS A 70 14.64 13.17 0.58
C LYS A 70 13.74 13.12 -0.65
N GLU A 71 14.17 12.43 -1.70
CA GLU A 71 13.46 12.42 -2.98
C GLU A 71 12.96 11.04 -3.38
N GLU A 72 13.14 10.03 -2.50
CA GLU A 72 12.80 8.67 -2.84
C GLU A 72 12.48 7.86 -1.59
N ILE A 73 11.44 7.02 -1.67
CA ILE A 73 11.12 6.09 -0.61
C ILE A 73 10.59 4.80 -1.22
N GLU A 74 10.99 3.67 -0.64
CA GLU A 74 10.52 2.38 -1.10
C GLU A 74 10.00 1.57 0.07
N TYR A 75 8.79 1.05 -0.11
CA TYR A 75 8.11 0.21 0.89
C TYR A 75 8.02 -1.21 0.37
N ILE A 76 8.08 -2.17 1.32
CA ILE A 76 7.65 -3.53 1.04
C ILE A 76 6.65 -3.94 2.10
N PHE A 77 5.67 -4.73 1.71
CA PHE A 77 4.66 -5.27 2.63
C PHE A 77 3.90 -6.41 1.97
N ASP A 78 3.16 -7.14 2.79
CA ASP A 78 2.29 -8.21 2.31
C ASP A 78 0.83 -7.78 2.43
N THR A 79 0.01 -8.23 1.47
CA THR A 79 -1.44 -8.08 1.54
C THR A 79 -2.10 -9.44 1.33
N ALA A 80 -3.32 -9.59 1.86
CA ALA A 80 -4.03 -10.87 1.80
C ALA A 80 -4.63 -11.09 0.41
N TRP A 81 -4.19 -12.13 -0.29
CA TRP A 81 -4.72 -12.63 -1.56
C TRP A 81 -4.39 -11.79 -2.78
N SER A 82 -4.47 -10.47 -2.69
CA SER A 82 -4.36 -9.58 -3.86
C SER A 82 -3.69 -8.26 -3.51
N PRO A 83 -3.14 -7.55 -4.52
CA PRO A 83 -2.51 -6.26 -4.29
C PRO A 83 -3.54 -5.15 -4.04
N PRO A 84 -3.17 -4.09 -3.30
CA PRO A 84 -4.10 -3.01 -2.96
C PRO A 84 -4.19 -1.97 -4.10
N ILE A 85 -4.63 -2.39 -5.28
CA ILE A 85 -4.68 -1.53 -6.47
C ILE A 85 -5.48 -0.24 -6.24
N PRO A 86 -6.69 -0.27 -5.66
CA PRO A 86 -7.43 0.97 -5.43
C PRO A 86 -6.70 1.98 -4.55
N VAL A 87 -5.92 1.50 -3.58
CA VAL A 87 -5.13 2.38 -2.70
C VAL A 87 -4.00 3.03 -3.49
N ILE A 88 -3.30 2.26 -4.33
CA ILE A 88 -2.23 2.80 -5.16
C ILE A 88 -2.79 3.86 -6.12
N GLU A 89 -3.95 3.60 -6.73
CA GLU A 89 -4.60 4.57 -7.62
C GLU A 89 -5.01 5.84 -6.87
N ALA A 90 -5.50 5.70 -5.63
CA ALA A 90 -5.86 6.85 -4.82
C ALA A 90 -4.63 7.71 -4.49
N LEU A 91 -3.49 7.07 -4.20
CA LEU A 91 -2.25 7.79 -3.95
C LEU A 91 -1.75 8.54 -5.19
N ARG A 92 -1.87 7.93 -6.37
CA ARG A 92 -1.49 8.58 -7.62
C ARG A 92 -2.35 9.81 -7.90
N LYS A 93 -3.62 9.74 -7.58
CA LYS A 93 -4.53 10.89 -7.74
C LYS A 93 -4.23 12.01 -6.75
N GLN A 94 -3.91 11.64 -5.51
CA GLN A 94 -3.64 12.61 -4.45
C GLN A 94 -2.29 13.28 -4.63
N PHE A 95 -1.31 12.57 -5.17
CA PHE A 95 0.06 13.06 -5.37
C PHE A 95 0.46 12.96 -6.84
N PRO A 96 -0.15 13.76 -7.73
CA PRO A 96 0.08 13.61 -9.17
C PRO A 96 1.50 13.98 -9.62
N LYS A 97 2.26 14.70 -8.77
CA LYS A 97 3.64 15.06 -9.08
C LYS A 97 4.65 14.00 -8.70
N LEU A 98 4.23 13.02 -7.90
CA LEU A 98 5.10 11.92 -7.52
C LEU A 98 5.00 10.79 -8.55
N TYR A 99 6.13 10.14 -8.80
CA TYR A 99 6.14 8.91 -9.58
C TYR A 99 5.99 7.74 -8.63
N ILE A 100 4.91 6.98 -8.76
CA ILE A 100 4.60 5.83 -7.91
C ILE A 100 4.63 4.58 -8.75
N SER A 101 5.59 3.71 -8.47
CA SER A 101 5.79 2.45 -9.16
C SER A 101 5.45 1.30 -8.20
N ALA A 102 4.75 0.30 -8.69
CA ALA A 102 4.30 -0.82 -7.88
C ALA A 102 4.67 -2.13 -8.54
N PHE A 103 5.23 -3.05 -7.75
CA PHE A 103 5.53 -4.41 -8.15
C PHE A 103 4.77 -5.36 -7.24
N PHE A 104 4.12 -6.35 -7.81
CA PHE A 104 3.34 -7.34 -7.06
C PHE A 104 3.78 -8.74 -7.43
N ASP A 105 3.85 -9.61 -6.42
CA ASP A 105 4.12 -11.02 -6.63
C ASP A 105 3.06 -11.80 -5.85
N GLU A 106 2.16 -12.45 -6.58
CA GLU A 106 1.04 -13.19 -6.01
C GLU A 106 1.16 -14.65 -6.43
N PRO A 107 1.68 -15.51 -5.54
CA PRO A 107 1.90 -16.92 -5.88
C PRO A 107 0.64 -17.65 -6.37
N ALA A 108 -0.54 -17.28 -5.86
CA ALA A 108 -1.79 -17.90 -6.31
C ALA A 108 -2.05 -17.65 -7.79
N MET A 109 -1.68 -16.49 -8.30
CA MET A 109 -1.82 -16.19 -9.72
C MET A 109 -0.86 -17.02 -10.57
N GLU A 110 0.35 -17.21 -10.10
CA GLU A 110 1.34 -18.03 -10.79
C GLU A 110 0.88 -19.48 -10.89
N GLU A 111 0.31 -20.00 -9.83
CA GLU A 111 -0.21 -21.36 -9.81
C GLU A 111 -1.40 -21.52 -10.76
N ALA A 112 -2.24 -20.51 -10.84
CA ALA A 112 -3.41 -20.54 -11.72
C ALA A 112 -3.03 -20.37 -13.20
N GLY A 113 -1.93 -19.73 -13.42
CA GLY A 113 -1.42 -19.56 -14.77
C GLY A 113 -0.71 -20.79 -15.24
#